data_46fb9914310d2e0bf10f37dd9eef9d0c
#
_entry.id   46fb9914310d2e0bf10f37dd9eef9d0c
#
_cell.length_a   1.000
_cell.length_b   1.000
_cell.length_c   1.000
_cell.angle_alpha   90.00
_cell.angle_beta   90.00
_cell.angle_gamma   90.00
#
_symmetry.space_group_name_H-M   'P 1'
#
loop_
_entity.id
_entity.type
_entity.pdbx_description
1 polymer ?
#
loop_
_entity_poly.entity_id
_entity_poly.type
_entity_poly.pdbx_seq_one_letter_code
_entity_poly.pdbx_strand_id
1 'polypeptide(L)'
;WTYPEDSAYALKDPFRRAAEILHYYSDLLGPFPYGSLAHVESSTRFGGMENSTAIFYDEKRYRQQNLGEPVVAHETAHQWFGDAVTERDWHHLWLSEGFATYLAALWQAHADGDSAFRAGMRQMADQVFESKEVGQPILDTTATDLVGLLNSNNYQKGAWVLHQLRGVVGDSAFFSGLRRYYSTFRDSTALSADFARIMSEAAGRDLDWYFRQALTQPGYPMLDLKWAHKGKKLTVDISQTQPAEWGEFQIPSLILLVDDIPVRLHVDGRQTRQVVEGIRRKPKRIEVDPNGWWLLKATVGSDR
;
A
#
# COMPACT_ATOMS: atom_id res chain seq x y z
N TRP A 1 18.61 -19.12 13.20
CA TRP A 1 18.92 -19.35 14.61
C TRP A 1 17.64 -19.42 15.42
N THR A 2 17.33 -20.57 15.99
CA THR A 2 16.14 -20.77 16.83
C THR A 2 16.54 -21.58 18.06
N TYR A 3 15.74 -21.51 19.12
CA TYR A 3 15.89 -22.44 20.24
C TYR A 3 15.58 -23.88 19.79
N PRO A 4 16.23 -24.90 20.35
CA PRO A 4 16.08 -26.29 19.90
C PRO A 4 14.61 -26.77 19.89
N GLU A 5 13.81 -26.37 20.87
CA GLU A 5 12.42 -26.71 21.01
C GLU A 5 11.51 -26.15 19.91
N ASP A 6 11.89 -25.01 19.31
CA ASP A 6 11.10 -24.29 18.30
C ASP A 6 11.56 -24.59 16.87
N SER A 7 12.66 -25.35 16.71
CA SER A 7 13.29 -25.62 15.41
C SER A 7 12.35 -26.31 14.41
N ALA A 8 11.52 -27.23 14.87
CA ALA A 8 10.58 -27.96 14.02
C ALA A 8 9.51 -27.03 13.40
N TYR A 9 9.02 -26.07 14.18
CA TYR A 9 8.09 -25.05 13.68
C TYR A 9 8.81 -24.09 12.71
N ALA A 10 10.00 -23.59 13.07
CA ALA A 10 10.75 -22.67 12.23
C ALA A 10 11.03 -23.23 10.83
N LEU A 11 11.44 -24.51 10.74
CA LEU A 11 11.74 -25.16 9.45
C LEU A 11 10.47 -25.49 8.63
N LYS A 12 9.36 -25.71 9.30
CA LYS A 12 8.13 -26.19 8.65
C LYS A 12 7.32 -25.06 8.03
N ASP A 13 7.24 -23.90 8.67
CA ASP A 13 6.26 -22.87 8.31
C ASP A 13 6.89 -21.50 8.02
N PRO A 14 7.30 -20.65 8.99
CA PRO A 14 7.56 -19.24 8.68
C PRO A 14 8.75 -19.04 7.74
N PHE A 15 9.78 -19.89 7.79
CA PHE A 15 11.01 -19.73 7.00
C PHE A 15 11.14 -20.67 5.82
N ARG A 16 10.14 -21.49 5.54
CA ARG A 16 10.20 -22.46 4.44
C ARG A 16 10.57 -21.83 3.10
N ARG A 17 10.06 -20.64 2.83
CA ARG A 17 10.31 -19.88 1.59
C ARG A 17 11.23 -18.67 1.80
N ALA A 18 11.98 -18.57 2.89
CA ALA A 18 12.81 -17.39 3.18
C ALA A 18 13.85 -17.09 2.07
N ALA A 19 14.48 -18.12 1.51
CA ALA A 19 15.41 -17.94 0.39
C ALA A 19 14.68 -17.48 -0.90
N GLU A 20 13.47 -17.97 -1.15
CA GLU A 20 12.66 -17.56 -2.31
C GLU A 20 12.22 -16.10 -2.17
N ILE A 21 11.84 -15.65 -0.95
CA ILE A 21 11.52 -14.24 -0.64
C ILE A 21 12.72 -13.36 -0.98
N LEU A 22 13.92 -13.74 -0.52
CA LEU A 22 15.15 -13.00 -0.76
C LEU A 22 15.47 -12.88 -2.26
N HIS A 23 15.33 -13.97 -3.01
CA HIS A 23 15.53 -13.98 -4.46
C HIS A 23 14.48 -13.13 -5.17
N TYR A 24 13.21 -13.25 -4.80
CA TYR A 24 12.13 -12.46 -5.38
C TYR A 24 12.38 -10.95 -5.23
N TYR A 25 12.77 -10.49 -4.05
CA TYR A 25 13.08 -9.07 -3.85
C TYR A 25 14.36 -8.65 -4.57
N SER A 26 15.36 -9.52 -4.65
CA SER A 26 16.58 -9.24 -5.43
C SER A 26 16.28 -9.03 -6.91
N ASP A 27 15.39 -9.84 -7.48
CA ASP A 27 14.97 -9.72 -8.88
C ASP A 27 14.08 -8.49 -9.10
N LEU A 28 13.21 -8.19 -8.15
CA LEU A 28 12.25 -7.11 -8.24
C LEU A 28 12.90 -5.72 -8.10
N LEU A 29 13.80 -5.58 -7.11
CA LEU A 29 14.31 -4.28 -6.64
C LEU A 29 15.79 -4.03 -7.03
N GLY A 30 16.54 -5.10 -7.20
CA GLY A 30 17.98 -5.07 -7.40
C GLY A 30 18.73 -5.90 -6.35
N PRO A 31 20.05 -6.06 -6.50
CA PRO A 31 20.84 -6.97 -5.69
C PRO A 31 20.65 -6.75 -4.18
N PHE A 32 20.60 -7.86 -3.44
CA PHE A 32 20.60 -7.84 -1.98
C PHE A 32 21.80 -6.99 -1.47
N PRO A 33 21.56 -6.04 -0.54
CA PRO A 33 22.58 -5.06 -0.17
C PRO A 33 23.75 -5.63 0.62
N TYR A 34 23.59 -6.79 1.26
CA TYR A 34 24.54 -7.33 2.24
C TYR A 34 25.13 -8.67 1.81
N GLY A 35 26.13 -9.17 2.56
CA GLY A 35 26.78 -10.45 2.26
C GLY A 35 26.04 -11.68 2.78
N SER A 36 25.15 -11.52 3.76
CA SER A 36 24.39 -12.61 4.38
C SER A 36 23.14 -12.08 5.06
N LEU A 37 22.16 -12.95 5.29
CA LEU A 37 20.97 -12.67 6.07
C LEU A 37 20.73 -13.81 7.05
N ALA A 38 20.51 -13.48 8.32
CA ALA A 38 20.12 -14.41 9.36
C ALA A 38 18.69 -14.08 9.86
N HIS A 39 17.90 -15.12 10.15
CA HIS A 39 16.64 -15.01 10.88
C HIS A 39 16.90 -15.59 12.29
N VAL A 40 16.60 -14.80 13.31
CA VAL A 40 16.99 -15.09 14.69
C VAL A 40 15.78 -15.02 15.62
N GLU A 41 15.49 -16.10 16.32
CA GLU A 41 14.55 -16.09 17.42
C GLU A 41 15.13 -15.31 18.60
N SER A 42 14.36 -14.43 19.21
CA SER A 42 14.86 -13.47 20.20
C SER A 42 13.75 -13.05 21.18
N SER A 43 14.15 -12.54 22.32
CA SER A 43 13.25 -11.94 23.31
C SER A 43 12.80 -10.51 22.95
N THR A 44 12.82 -10.12 21.67
CA THR A 44 12.29 -8.85 21.24
C THR A 44 10.80 -8.70 21.59
N ARG A 45 10.36 -7.48 21.88
CA ARG A 45 8.95 -7.14 22.12
C ARG A 45 8.15 -6.85 20.85
N PHE A 46 8.84 -6.70 19.70
CA PHE A 46 8.23 -6.50 18.40
C PHE A 46 8.01 -7.85 17.72
N GLY A 47 7.03 -7.94 16.83
CA GLY A 47 6.74 -9.17 16.11
C GLY A 47 7.90 -9.64 15.23
N GLY A 48 8.55 -8.69 14.59
CA GLY A 48 9.85 -8.75 13.94
C GLY A 48 10.65 -7.51 14.26
N MET A 49 11.93 -7.51 13.96
CA MET A 49 12.85 -6.38 14.05
C MET A 49 13.92 -6.58 12.99
N GLU A 50 13.90 -5.72 12.03
CA GLU A 50 14.57 -5.81 10.73
C GLU A 50 16.09 -5.69 10.76
N ASN A 51 16.74 -5.58 11.91
CA ASN A 51 18.17 -5.30 11.97
C ASN A 51 18.97 -5.82 10.77
N SER A 52 19.73 -4.94 10.15
CA SER A 52 20.54 -5.26 8.96
C SER A 52 21.31 -6.55 9.11
N THR A 53 21.14 -7.49 8.18
CA THR A 53 21.80 -8.82 8.15
C THR A 53 21.35 -9.83 9.20
N ALA A 54 20.59 -9.43 10.24
CA ALA A 54 20.16 -10.33 11.31
C ALA A 54 18.77 -9.91 11.84
N ILE A 55 17.72 -10.39 11.20
CA ILE A 55 16.34 -10.10 11.58
C ILE A 55 15.96 -10.87 12.84
N PHE A 56 15.45 -10.16 13.85
CA PHE A 56 15.00 -10.76 15.10
C PHE A 56 13.49 -10.92 15.14
N TYR A 57 13.02 -12.06 15.65
CA TYR A 57 11.60 -12.38 15.79
C TYR A 57 11.26 -12.74 17.22
N ASP A 58 10.07 -12.35 17.68
CA ASP A 58 9.60 -12.59 19.05
C ASP A 58 9.46 -14.09 19.36
N GLU A 59 10.20 -14.58 20.33
CA GLU A 59 10.14 -15.97 20.83
C GLU A 59 8.73 -16.42 21.23
N LYS A 60 7.86 -15.50 21.66
CA LYS A 60 6.46 -15.83 21.98
C LYS A 60 5.69 -16.27 20.76
N ARG A 61 5.97 -15.66 19.59
CA ARG A 61 5.35 -16.06 18.33
C ARG A 61 5.78 -17.46 17.89
N TYR A 62 7.03 -17.84 18.17
CA TYR A 62 7.48 -19.21 17.94
C TYR A 62 6.72 -20.19 18.84
N ARG A 63 6.70 -19.95 20.16
CA ARG A 63 5.97 -20.80 21.12
C ARG A 63 4.49 -20.93 20.82
N GLN A 64 3.87 -19.87 20.33
CA GLN A 64 2.46 -19.84 19.92
C GLN A 64 2.22 -20.34 18.50
N GLN A 65 3.28 -20.63 17.75
CA GLN A 65 3.24 -21.06 16.35
C GLN A 65 2.42 -20.09 15.45
N ASN A 66 2.55 -18.78 15.68
CA ASN A 66 1.84 -17.73 14.95
C ASN A 66 2.73 -16.67 14.30
N LEU A 67 4.04 -16.95 14.15
CA LEU A 67 4.92 -16.20 13.28
C LEU A 67 4.62 -16.63 11.84
N GLY A 68 3.85 -15.84 11.12
CA GLY A 68 3.50 -16.17 9.73
C GLY A 68 4.56 -15.72 8.73
N GLU A 69 4.61 -16.38 7.58
CA GLU A 69 5.48 -16.01 6.45
C GLU A 69 5.32 -14.53 6.01
N PRO A 70 4.12 -13.89 6.05
CA PRO A 70 4.01 -12.47 5.74
C PRO A 70 4.91 -11.56 6.61
N VAL A 71 5.14 -11.93 7.88
CA VAL A 71 6.09 -11.20 8.74
C VAL A 71 7.52 -11.40 8.23
N VAL A 72 7.90 -12.62 7.89
CA VAL A 72 9.23 -12.91 7.32
C VAL A 72 9.46 -12.13 6.03
N ALA A 73 8.45 -12.04 5.16
CA ALA A 73 8.53 -11.26 3.93
C ALA A 73 8.65 -9.75 4.21
N HIS A 74 7.89 -9.23 5.19
CA HIS A 74 7.97 -7.83 5.63
C HIS A 74 9.37 -7.48 6.14
N GLU A 75 9.87 -8.22 7.11
CA GLU A 75 11.20 -7.96 7.69
C GLU A 75 12.34 -8.15 6.66
N THR A 76 12.17 -9.08 5.72
CA THR A 76 13.15 -9.25 4.63
C THR A 76 13.14 -8.06 3.67
N ALA A 77 11.97 -7.46 3.40
CA ALA A 77 11.86 -6.29 2.53
C ALA A 77 12.57 -5.06 3.11
N HIS A 78 12.58 -4.93 4.43
CA HIS A 78 13.31 -3.86 5.12
C HIS A 78 14.79 -3.82 4.79
N GLN A 79 15.42 -4.94 4.42
CA GLN A 79 16.83 -4.94 4.03
C GLN A 79 17.12 -4.01 2.85
N TRP A 80 16.11 -3.74 1.98
CA TRP A 80 16.19 -2.73 0.91
C TRP A 80 15.67 -1.37 1.36
N PHE A 81 14.50 -1.32 2.05
CA PHE A 81 13.82 -0.08 2.46
C PHE A 81 13.55 -0.09 3.96
N GLY A 82 14.31 0.69 4.69
CA GLY A 82 14.47 0.75 6.13
C GLY A 82 15.96 0.68 6.48
N ASP A 83 16.65 -0.34 6.00
CA ASP A 83 18.08 -0.54 6.27
C ASP A 83 18.99 0.11 5.22
N ALA A 84 19.01 -0.42 3.98
CA ALA A 84 19.92 0.10 2.95
C ALA A 84 19.50 1.50 2.43
N VAL A 85 18.21 1.76 2.37
CA VAL A 85 17.65 3.10 2.15
C VAL A 85 16.83 3.43 3.38
N THR A 86 17.33 4.31 4.24
CA THR A 86 16.68 4.67 5.51
C THR A 86 15.99 6.03 5.37
N GLU A 87 14.88 6.23 6.04
CA GLU A 87 14.29 7.56 6.16
C GLU A 87 15.24 8.49 6.95
N ARG A 88 15.43 9.71 6.43
CA ARG A 88 16.30 10.71 7.07
C ARG A 88 15.70 11.26 8.37
N ASP A 89 14.38 11.23 8.48
CA ASP A 89 13.61 11.73 9.61
C ASP A 89 12.49 10.74 9.91
N TRP A 90 12.28 10.44 11.17
CA TRP A 90 11.31 9.46 11.62
C TRP A 90 9.86 9.78 11.21
N HIS A 91 9.53 11.05 10.95
CA HIS A 91 8.22 11.43 10.41
C HIS A 91 7.97 10.87 8.99
N HIS A 92 9.02 10.40 8.31
CA HIS A 92 8.94 9.73 7.01
C HIS A 92 8.95 8.19 7.11
N LEU A 93 8.62 7.63 8.28
CA LEU A 93 8.64 6.19 8.59
C LEU A 93 7.89 5.32 7.56
N TRP A 94 6.89 5.86 6.87
CA TRP A 94 6.19 5.15 5.79
C TRP A 94 7.11 4.69 4.64
N LEU A 95 8.28 5.35 4.45
CA LEU A 95 9.30 4.96 3.46
C LEU A 95 9.96 3.61 3.81
N SER A 96 9.93 3.24 5.08
CA SER A 96 10.34 1.94 5.59
C SER A 96 9.12 1.02 5.70
N GLU A 97 8.20 1.30 6.59
CA GLU A 97 7.10 0.42 6.96
C GLU A 97 6.04 0.22 5.87
N GLY A 98 5.69 1.29 5.15
CA GLY A 98 4.75 1.21 4.04
C GLY A 98 5.31 0.39 2.88
N PHE A 99 6.61 0.54 2.61
CA PHE A 99 7.31 -0.25 1.59
C PHE A 99 7.37 -1.72 1.97
N ALA A 100 7.82 -2.04 3.17
CA ALA A 100 7.91 -3.42 3.63
C ALA A 100 6.51 -4.10 3.65
N THR A 101 5.48 -3.39 4.09
CA THR A 101 4.10 -3.87 4.08
C THR A 101 3.59 -4.16 2.66
N TYR A 102 3.85 -3.26 1.71
CA TYR A 102 3.43 -3.46 0.32
C TYR A 102 4.22 -4.56 -0.38
N LEU A 103 5.54 -4.65 -0.13
CA LEU A 103 6.39 -5.69 -0.68
C LEU A 103 6.01 -7.07 -0.16
N ALA A 104 5.62 -7.19 1.11
CA ALA A 104 5.06 -8.43 1.65
C ALA A 104 3.75 -8.84 0.94
N ALA A 105 2.89 -7.88 0.60
CA ALA A 105 1.70 -8.17 -0.21
C ALA A 105 2.05 -8.59 -1.65
N LEU A 106 3.07 -7.98 -2.26
CA LEU A 106 3.56 -8.39 -3.59
C LEU A 106 4.19 -9.79 -3.56
N TRP A 107 4.87 -10.15 -2.48
CA TRP A 107 5.32 -11.53 -2.27
C TRP A 107 4.12 -12.50 -2.22
N GLN A 108 3.07 -12.17 -1.47
CA GLN A 108 1.85 -12.99 -1.45
C GLN A 108 1.21 -13.14 -2.84
N ALA A 109 1.21 -12.06 -3.65
CA ALA A 109 0.74 -12.14 -5.04
C ALA A 109 1.56 -13.15 -5.87
N HIS A 110 2.89 -13.12 -5.71
CA HIS A 110 3.82 -14.03 -6.40
C HIS A 110 3.64 -15.48 -5.94
N ALA A 111 3.53 -15.70 -4.65
CA ALA A 111 3.53 -17.03 -4.05
C ALA A 111 2.16 -17.71 -4.08
N ASP A 112 1.09 -16.95 -3.86
CA ASP A 112 -0.25 -17.46 -3.61
C ASP A 112 -1.31 -16.90 -4.60
N GLY A 113 -0.88 -16.00 -5.51
CA GLY A 113 -1.69 -15.46 -6.60
C GLY A 113 -2.51 -14.21 -6.26
N ASP A 114 -3.13 -13.63 -7.30
CA ASP A 114 -3.87 -12.37 -7.24
C ASP A 114 -5.01 -12.35 -6.22
N SER A 115 -5.63 -13.49 -5.95
CA SER A 115 -6.73 -13.58 -4.98
C SER A 115 -6.24 -13.31 -3.56
N ALA A 116 -5.08 -13.86 -3.19
CA ALA A 116 -4.46 -13.65 -1.90
C ALA A 116 -4.02 -12.19 -1.75
N PHE A 117 -3.39 -11.62 -2.79
CA PHE A 117 -3.04 -10.20 -2.83
C PHE A 117 -4.24 -9.30 -2.58
N ARG A 118 -5.33 -9.48 -3.35
CA ARG A 118 -6.53 -8.66 -3.20
C ARG A 118 -7.19 -8.82 -1.83
N ALA A 119 -7.16 -10.01 -1.25
CA ALA A 119 -7.67 -10.24 0.10
C ALA A 119 -6.82 -9.49 1.14
N GLY A 120 -5.49 -9.55 1.04
CA GLY A 120 -4.55 -8.81 1.89
C GLY A 120 -4.73 -7.30 1.79
N MET A 121 -4.82 -6.76 0.57
CA MET A 121 -5.06 -5.32 0.37
C MET A 121 -6.41 -4.86 0.95
N ARG A 122 -7.48 -5.65 0.83
CA ARG A 122 -8.77 -5.34 1.48
C ARG A 122 -8.66 -5.34 3.00
N GLN A 123 -7.99 -6.34 3.57
CA GLN A 123 -7.76 -6.38 5.02
C GLN A 123 -6.98 -5.15 5.51
N MET A 124 -5.96 -4.72 4.77
CA MET A 124 -5.23 -3.49 5.08
C MET A 124 -6.13 -2.24 4.98
N ALA A 125 -7.04 -2.19 3.99
CA ALA A 125 -8.01 -1.10 3.89
C ALA A 125 -8.93 -1.05 5.12
N ASP A 126 -9.46 -2.19 5.55
CA ASP A 126 -10.31 -2.28 6.75
C ASP A 126 -9.55 -1.80 7.99
N GLN A 127 -8.28 -2.18 8.16
CA GLN A 127 -7.43 -1.70 9.25
C GLN A 127 -7.26 -0.18 9.23
N VAL A 128 -7.07 0.42 8.04
CA VAL A 128 -7.01 1.90 7.91
C VAL A 128 -8.35 2.53 8.27
N PHE A 129 -9.47 1.96 7.80
CA PHE A 129 -10.79 2.51 8.05
C PHE A 129 -11.21 2.48 9.52
N GLU A 130 -10.68 1.53 10.28
CA GLU A 130 -10.95 1.33 11.71
C GLU A 130 -9.89 1.96 12.62
N SER A 131 -8.81 2.49 12.03
CA SER A 131 -7.71 3.09 12.79
C SER A 131 -8.13 4.36 13.52
N LYS A 132 -7.58 4.55 14.71
CA LYS A 132 -7.75 5.78 15.48
C LYS A 132 -7.06 6.97 14.83
N GLU A 133 -5.99 6.70 14.09
CA GLU A 133 -5.15 7.68 13.42
C GLU A 133 -5.66 8.04 12.02
N VAL A 134 -6.83 7.53 11.60
CA VAL A 134 -7.40 7.79 10.27
C VAL A 134 -7.59 9.28 9.97
N GLY A 135 -7.90 10.07 10.98
CA GLY A 135 -8.04 11.52 10.89
C GLY A 135 -6.73 12.31 10.89
N GLN A 136 -5.58 11.62 10.79
CA GLN A 136 -4.26 12.22 10.74
C GLN A 136 -3.58 11.92 9.39
N PRO A 137 -2.68 12.81 8.90
CA PRO A 137 -1.87 12.53 7.72
C PRO A 137 -0.83 11.43 8.00
N ILE A 138 -0.27 10.85 6.94
CA ILE A 138 0.90 9.96 7.06
C ILE A 138 2.13 10.77 7.51
N LEU A 139 2.39 11.90 6.84
CA LEU A 139 3.43 12.85 7.23
C LEU A 139 2.89 13.79 8.30
N ASP A 140 2.90 13.36 9.54
CA ASP A 140 2.60 14.21 10.68
C ASP A 140 3.90 14.76 11.30
N THR A 141 4.39 15.84 10.74
CA THR A 141 5.61 16.52 11.24
C THR A 141 5.40 17.24 12.58
N THR A 142 4.20 17.22 13.14
CA THR A 142 3.88 17.80 14.45
C THR A 142 3.92 16.75 15.56
N ALA A 143 3.99 15.47 15.21
CA ALA A 143 4.07 14.38 16.16
C ALA A 143 5.33 14.48 17.03
N THR A 144 5.16 14.52 18.35
CA THR A 144 6.25 14.52 19.33
C THR A 144 6.50 13.14 19.92
N ASP A 145 5.49 12.27 19.93
CA ASP A 145 5.62 10.85 20.23
C ASP A 145 5.97 10.09 18.95
N LEU A 146 7.26 9.91 18.70
CA LEU A 146 7.74 9.23 17.51
C LEU A 146 7.42 7.73 17.51
N VAL A 147 7.31 7.10 18.67
CA VAL A 147 6.89 5.68 18.77
C VAL A 147 5.42 5.52 18.36
N GLY A 148 4.60 6.54 18.61
CA GLY A 148 3.21 6.58 18.15
C GLY A 148 3.06 6.57 16.62
N LEU A 149 4.12 6.85 15.86
CA LEU A 149 4.14 6.72 14.39
C LEU A 149 4.18 5.26 13.90
N LEU A 150 4.48 4.29 14.76
CA LEU A 150 4.31 2.87 14.47
C LEU A 150 2.81 2.50 14.47
N ASN A 151 2.08 2.97 13.49
CA ASN A 151 0.62 2.90 13.39
C ASN A 151 0.14 2.61 11.98
N SER A 152 -1.16 2.36 11.81
CA SER A 152 -1.77 2.01 10.52
C SER A 152 -1.55 3.02 9.40
N ASN A 153 -1.27 4.28 9.70
CA ASN A 153 -0.98 5.28 8.67
C ASN A 153 0.37 5.01 8.01
N ASN A 154 1.41 4.67 8.78
CA ASN A 154 2.73 4.39 8.21
C ASN A 154 2.82 3.00 7.58
N TYR A 155 2.12 2.00 8.12
CA TYR A 155 2.10 0.62 7.61
C TYR A 155 1.08 0.45 6.47
N GLN A 156 -0.19 0.28 6.82
CA GLN A 156 -1.24 -0.12 5.88
C GLN A 156 -1.60 0.99 4.89
N LYS A 157 -1.77 2.24 5.38
CA LYS A 157 -2.05 3.36 4.48
C LYS A 157 -0.81 3.70 3.64
N GLY A 158 0.41 3.57 4.20
CA GLY A 158 1.67 3.66 3.45
C GLY A 158 1.76 2.63 2.31
N ALA A 159 1.38 1.38 2.56
CA ALA A 159 1.28 0.35 1.53
C ALA A 159 0.24 0.72 0.45
N TRP A 160 -0.90 1.27 0.84
CA TRP A 160 -1.92 1.77 -0.09
C TRP A 160 -1.43 2.96 -0.92
N VAL A 161 -0.58 3.82 -0.39
CA VAL A 161 0.09 4.88 -1.20
C VAL A 161 0.87 4.24 -2.34
N LEU A 162 1.65 3.21 -2.09
CA LEU A 162 2.41 2.53 -3.15
C LEU A 162 1.50 1.81 -4.15
N HIS A 163 0.44 1.15 -3.66
CA HIS A 163 -0.51 0.45 -4.53
C HIS A 163 -1.26 1.41 -5.47
N GLN A 164 -1.79 2.49 -4.93
CA GLN A 164 -2.45 3.53 -5.73
C GLN A 164 -1.48 4.20 -6.71
N LEU A 165 -0.26 4.50 -6.29
CA LEU A 165 0.78 5.05 -7.16
C LEU A 165 1.03 4.12 -8.35
N ARG A 166 1.16 2.82 -8.11
CA ARG A 166 1.29 1.81 -9.17
C ARG A 166 0.12 1.85 -10.14
N GLY A 167 -1.12 1.97 -9.63
CA GLY A 167 -2.32 2.15 -10.46
C GLY A 167 -2.31 3.44 -11.29
N VAL A 168 -1.74 4.52 -10.74
CA VAL A 168 -1.63 5.82 -11.42
C VAL A 168 -0.56 5.79 -12.51
N VAL A 169 0.63 5.25 -12.25
CA VAL A 169 1.77 5.34 -13.19
C VAL A 169 1.95 4.10 -14.06
N GLY A 170 1.34 2.98 -13.68
CA GLY A 170 1.50 1.68 -14.33
C GLY A 170 2.75 0.92 -13.87
N ASP A 171 2.74 -0.39 -14.09
CA ASP A 171 3.77 -1.31 -13.58
C ASP A 171 5.19 -0.95 -14.03
N SER A 172 5.35 -0.63 -15.31
CA SER A 172 6.68 -0.35 -15.87
C SER A 172 7.35 0.85 -15.18
N ALA A 173 6.64 1.98 -15.07
CA ALA A 173 7.16 3.18 -14.41
C ALA A 173 7.33 2.95 -12.91
N PHE A 174 6.39 2.26 -12.27
CA PHE A 174 6.43 1.98 -10.84
C PHE A 174 7.68 1.18 -10.45
N PHE A 175 7.87 0.01 -11.05
CA PHE A 175 9.01 -0.85 -10.69
C PHE A 175 10.36 -0.29 -11.17
N SER A 176 10.39 0.42 -12.30
CA SER A 176 11.58 1.16 -12.72
C SER A 176 11.94 2.27 -11.71
N GLY A 177 10.93 3.00 -11.22
CA GLY A 177 11.10 4.02 -10.20
C GLY A 177 11.61 3.45 -8.87
N LEU A 178 11.05 2.31 -8.40
CA LEU A 178 11.52 1.64 -7.18
C LEU A 178 13.00 1.23 -7.28
N ARG A 179 13.39 0.58 -8.38
CA ARG A 179 14.79 0.19 -8.61
C ARG A 179 15.72 1.40 -8.65
N ARG A 180 15.28 2.49 -9.29
CA ARG A 180 16.05 3.74 -9.35
C ARG A 180 16.15 4.39 -7.98
N TYR A 181 15.08 4.40 -7.21
CA TYR A 181 15.08 4.92 -5.82
C TYR A 181 16.07 4.14 -4.96
N TYR A 182 16.00 2.82 -4.97
CA TYR A 182 16.95 1.96 -4.28
C TYR A 182 18.40 2.23 -4.72
N SER A 183 18.69 2.19 -6.02
CA SER A 183 20.05 2.37 -6.54
C SER A 183 20.64 3.76 -6.26
N THR A 184 19.77 4.79 -6.16
CA THR A 184 20.20 6.18 -5.90
C THR A 184 20.49 6.42 -4.42
N PHE A 185 19.71 5.82 -3.54
CA PHE A 185 19.78 6.09 -2.10
C PHE A 185 20.32 4.92 -1.27
N ARG A 186 20.74 3.84 -1.92
CA ARG A 186 21.40 2.72 -1.24
C ARG A 186 22.58 3.21 -0.40
N ASP A 187 22.66 2.70 0.82
CA ASP A 187 23.66 3.06 1.84
C ASP A 187 23.57 4.55 2.27
N SER A 188 22.36 5.13 2.15
CA SER A 188 22.11 6.53 2.44
C SER A 188 20.70 6.75 3.00
N THR A 189 20.32 8.01 3.24
CA THR A 189 19.01 8.39 3.74
C THR A 189 18.21 9.18 2.71
N ALA A 190 16.88 9.08 2.77
CA ALA A 190 15.98 9.78 1.88
C ALA A 190 14.77 10.39 2.62
N LEU A 191 14.13 11.36 1.99
CA LEU A 191 12.85 11.94 2.39
C LEU A 191 11.75 11.57 1.38
N SER A 192 10.50 11.73 1.75
CA SER A 192 9.35 11.50 0.85
C SER A 192 9.46 12.30 -0.46
N ALA A 193 10.02 13.51 -0.40
CA ALA A 193 10.24 14.35 -1.58
C ALA A 193 11.26 13.72 -2.56
N ASP A 194 12.27 13.03 -2.06
CA ASP A 194 13.24 12.31 -2.89
C ASP A 194 12.58 11.17 -3.66
N PHE A 195 11.74 10.40 -2.99
CA PHE A 195 10.96 9.34 -3.63
C PHE A 195 9.98 9.90 -4.66
N ALA A 196 9.23 10.97 -4.31
CA ALA A 196 8.30 11.64 -5.22
C ALA A 196 8.97 12.14 -6.50
N ARG A 197 10.16 12.75 -6.38
CA ARG A 197 10.96 13.18 -7.51
C ARG A 197 11.37 12.02 -8.43
N ILE A 198 11.91 10.93 -7.85
CA ILE A 198 12.29 9.75 -8.63
C ILE A 198 11.09 9.14 -9.36
N MET A 199 9.94 9.07 -8.70
CA MET A 199 8.73 8.52 -9.31
C MET A 199 8.15 9.41 -10.41
N SER A 200 8.21 10.74 -10.23
CA SER A 200 7.81 11.70 -11.28
C SER A 200 8.69 11.57 -12.52
N GLU A 201 10.01 11.46 -12.34
CA GLU A 201 10.96 11.22 -13.42
C GLU A 201 10.72 9.87 -14.13
N ALA A 202 10.48 8.80 -13.37
CA ALA A 202 10.19 7.48 -13.93
C ALA A 202 8.87 7.43 -14.70
N ALA A 203 7.87 8.19 -14.23
CA ALA A 203 6.55 8.30 -14.87
C ALA A 203 6.52 9.30 -16.04
N GLY A 204 7.58 10.12 -16.21
CA GLY A 204 7.64 11.18 -17.23
C GLY A 204 6.58 12.28 -17.03
N ARG A 205 6.07 12.47 -15.82
CA ARG A 205 5.06 13.47 -15.47
C ARG A 205 5.13 13.87 -14.00
N ASP A 206 4.63 15.05 -13.69
CA ASP A 206 4.53 15.54 -12.32
C ASP A 206 3.53 14.70 -11.49
N LEU A 207 3.98 14.26 -10.32
CA LEU A 207 3.20 13.52 -9.33
C LEU A 207 3.05 14.29 -8.00
N ASP A 208 3.42 15.56 -7.93
CA ASP A 208 3.34 16.34 -6.69
C ASP A 208 1.92 16.39 -6.12
N TRP A 209 0.91 16.50 -7.00
CA TRP A 209 -0.50 16.46 -6.61
C TRP A 209 -0.83 15.16 -5.86
N TYR A 210 -0.29 14.02 -6.35
CA TYR A 210 -0.55 12.71 -5.79
C TYR A 210 0.09 12.56 -4.41
N PHE A 211 1.39 12.85 -4.30
CA PHE A 211 2.11 12.72 -3.05
C PHE A 211 1.62 13.69 -1.96
N ARG A 212 1.26 14.92 -2.34
CA ARG A 212 0.63 15.86 -1.44
C ARG A 212 -0.67 15.30 -0.89
N GLN A 213 -1.58 14.84 -1.76
CA GLN A 213 -2.83 14.24 -1.33
C GLN A 213 -2.60 13.00 -0.47
N ALA A 214 -1.77 12.07 -0.90
CA ALA A 214 -1.59 10.78 -0.25
C ALA A 214 -0.89 10.88 1.12
N LEU A 215 0.05 11.82 1.27
CA LEU A 215 0.90 11.90 2.45
C LEU A 215 0.48 12.99 3.45
N THR A 216 -0.08 14.09 2.97
CA THR A 216 -0.37 15.24 3.85
C THR A 216 -1.86 15.45 4.11
N GLN A 217 -2.75 14.76 3.39
CA GLN A 217 -4.18 14.80 3.71
C GLN A 217 -4.55 13.64 4.66
N PRO A 218 -5.34 13.91 5.71
CA PRO A 218 -5.90 12.86 6.54
C PRO A 218 -6.99 12.08 5.81
N GLY A 219 -7.33 10.92 6.33
CA GLY A 219 -8.46 10.13 5.86
C GLY A 219 -8.28 9.48 4.50
N TYR A 220 -9.40 9.31 3.81
CA TYR A 220 -9.54 8.67 2.50
C TYR A 220 -10.85 9.16 1.84
N PRO A 221 -11.00 9.07 0.50
CA PRO A 221 -12.23 9.46 -0.17
C PRO A 221 -13.41 8.56 0.21
N MET A 222 -14.53 9.18 0.57
CA MET A 222 -15.84 8.53 0.78
C MET A 222 -16.77 9.02 -0.32
N LEU A 223 -17.17 8.13 -1.21
CA LEU A 223 -17.92 8.48 -2.41
C LEU A 223 -19.39 8.03 -2.28
N ASP A 224 -20.34 8.95 -2.52
CA ASP A 224 -21.73 8.62 -2.76
C ASP A 224 -22.02 8.81 -4.24
N LEU A 225 -22.31 7.72 -4.95
CA LEU A 225 -22.61 7.72 -6.38
C LEU A 225 -24.12 7.58 -6.58
N LYS A 226 -24.69 8.52 -7.31
CA LYS A 226 -26.06 8.44 -7.81
C LYS A 226 -26.02 8.37 -9.31
N TRP A 227 -26.90 7.57 -9.90
CA TRP A 227 -26.92 7.43 -11.34
C TRP A 227 -28.35 7.41 -11.89
N ALA A 228 -28.51 7.94 -13.11
CA ALA A 228 -29.73 7.91 -13.88
C ALA A 228 -29.45 7.45 -15.32
N HIS A 229 -30.35 6.66 -15.87
CA HIS A 229 -30.24 6.18 -17.26
C HIS A 229 -31.39 6.69 -18.12
N LYS A 230 -31.03 7.33 -19.24
CA LYS A 230 -32.03 7.81 -20.24
C LYS A 230 -31.53 7.55 -21.66
N GLY A 231 -32.27 6.74 -22.40
CA GLY A 231 -31.90 6.38 -23.77
C GLY A 231 -30.63 5.53 -23.83
N LYS A 232 -29.53 6.11 -24.32
CA LYS A 232 -28.21 5.47 -24.36
C LYS A 232 -27.18 6.14 -23.46
N LYS A 233 -27.66 7.00 -22.53
CA LYS A 233 -26.80 7.79 -21.65
C LYS A 233 -26.97 7.35 -20.22
N LEU A 234 -25.84 7.14 -19.54
CA LEU A 234 -25.75 6.97 -18.10
C LEU A 234 -25.15 8.26 -17.51
N THR A 235 -25.92 8.97 -16.72
CA THR A 235 -25.42 10.10 -15.93
C THR A 235 -25.00 9.59 -14.58
N VAL A 236 -23.81 9.92 -14.14
CA VAL A 236 -23.27 9.57 -12.83
C VAL A 236 -22.92 10.85 -12.08
N ASP A 237 -23.55 11.05 -10.93
CA ASP A 237 -23.25 12.10 -9.97
C ASP A 237 -22.45 11.50 -8.82
N ILE A 238 -21.27 12.01 -8.57
CA ILE A 238 -20.38 11.56 -7.52
C ILE A 238 -20.21 12.69 -6.50
N SER A 239 -20.51 12.40 -5.24
CA SER A 239 -20.30 13.33 -4.13
C SER A 239 -19.26 12.76 -3.19
N GLN A 240 -18.28 13.55 -2.79
CA GLN A 240 -17.35 13.22 -1.73
C GLN A 240 -17.96 13.57 -0.37
N THR A 241 -18.16 12.57 0.49
CA THR A 241 -18.93 12.68 1.75
C THR A 241 -18.07 12.59 3.00
N GLN A 242 -16.76 12.44 2.88
CA GLN A 242 -15.84 12.46 4.02
C GLN A 242 -15.91 13.80 4.77
N PRO A 243 -15.45 13.83 6.05
CA PRO A 243 -15.32 15.05 6.82
C PRO A 243 -14.62 16.18 6.05
N ALA A 244 -15.07 17.42 6.24
CA ALA A 244 -14.55 18.56 5.48
C ALA A 244 -13.06 18.81 5.75
N GLU A 245 -12.61 18.54 6.95
CA GLU A 245 -11.22 18.65 7.38
C GLU A 245 -10.27 17.66 6.70
N TRP A 246 -10.80 16.59 6.08
CA TRP A 246 -9.99 15.67 5.26
C TRP A 246 -9.72 16.22 3.86
N GLY A 247 -10.38 17.32 3.49
CA GLY A 247 -10.24 17.92 2.16
C GLY A 247 -10.99 17.16 1.06
N GLU A 248 -10.59 17.44 -0.18
CA GLU A 248 -11.12 16.83 -1.38
C GLU A 248 -10.03 15.98 -2.04
N PHE A 249 -10.42 14.81 -2.54
CA PHE A 249 -9.52 13.88 -3.19
C PHE A 249 -9.70 13.90 -4.70
N GLN A 250 -8.58 13.87 -5.41
CA GLN A 250 -8.55 13.68 -6.86
C GLN A 250 -8.36 12.20 -7.18
N ILE A 251 -9.22 11.66 -8.04
CA ILE A 251 -9.13 10.31 -8.58
C ILE A 251 -9.17 10.41 -10.10
N PRO A 252 -8.03 10.47 -10.78
CA PRO A 252 -7.99 10.73 -12.22
C PRO A 252 -8.52 9.58 -13.07
N SER A 253 -8.65 8.41 -12.49
CA SER A 253 -9.14 7.20 -13.18
C SER A 253 -9.87 6.29 -12.20
N LEU A 254 -11.14 6.57 -11.96
CA LEU A 254 -12.04 5.67 -11.23
C LEU A 254 -12.73 4.75 -12.23
N ILE A 255 -12.58 3.46 -12.09
CA ILE A 255 -13.27 2.48 -12.93
C ILE A 255 -14.60 2.10 -12.28
N LEU A 256 -15.69 2.23 -13.05
CA LEU A 256 -16.96 1.59 -12.73
C LEU A 256 -17.16 0.39 -13.66
N LEU A 257 -17.59 -0.73 -13.11
CA LEU A 257 -18.10 -1.83 -13.90
C LEU A 257 -19.63 -1.71 -13.98
N VAL A 258 -20.13 -1.27 -15.13
CA VAL A 258 -21.57 -1.09 -15.40
C VAL A 258 -22.07 -2.36 -16.08
N ASP A 259 -22.76 -3.23 -15.33
CA ASP A 259 -22.92 -4.63 -15.67
C ASP A 259 -21.54 -5.25 -15.98
N ASP A 260 -21.21 -5.55 -17.25
CA ASP A 260 -19.91 -6.08 -17.67
C ASP A 260 -19.08 -5.06 -18.47
N ILE A 261 -19.50 -3.78 -18.50
CA ILE A 261 -18.85 -2.73 -19.30
C ILE A 261 -17.99 -1.86 -18.37
N PRO A 262 -16.65 -1.86 -18.53
CA PRO A 262 -15.78 -0.96 -17.77
C PRO A 262 -15.95 0.48 -18.29
N VAL A 263 -16.23 1.39 -17.36
CA VAL A 263 -16.38 2.81 -17.61
C VAL A 263 -15.37 3.56 -16.77
N ARG A 264 -14.60 4.45 -17.39
CA ARG A 264 -13.62 5.28 -16.68
C ARG A 264 -14.22 6.65 -16.39
N LEU A 265 -14.21 7.03 -15.14
CA LEU A 265 -14.58 8.35 -14.64
C LEU A 265 -13.37 9.02 -13.97
N HIS A 266 -13.49 10.31 -13.69
CA HIS A 266 -12.58 11.04 -12.82
C HIS A 266 -13.34 11.69 -11.66
N VAL A 267 -12.67 11.95 -10.56
CA VAL A 267 -13.21 12.71 -9.43
C VAL A 267 -12.24 13.85 -9.16
N ASP A 268 -12.72 15.09 -9.23
CA ASP A 268 -11.89 16.29 -9.17
C ASP A 268 -12.50 17.42 -8.32
N GLY A 269 -13.31 17.07 -7.34
CA GLY A 269 -13.94 18.04 -6.46
C GLY A 269 -14.99 17.41 -5.57
N ARG A 270 -15.61 18.22 -4.70
CA ARG A 270 -16.65 17.75 -3.78
C ARG A 270 -17.83 17.11 -4.50
N GLN A 271 -18.13 17.57 -5.71
CA GLN A 271 -19.17 17.02 -6.57
C GLN A 271 -18.68 16.97 -8.02
N THR A 272 -18.83 15.82 -8.63
CA THR A 272 -18.48 15.58 -10.03
C THR A 272 -19.66 14.95 -10.75
N ARG A 273 -20.06 15.52 -11.90
CA ARG A 273 -21.09 14.94 -12.77
C ARG A 273 -20.49 14.54 -14.09
N GLN A 274 -20.71 13.30 -14.51
CA GLN A 274 -20.26 12.80 -15.79
C GLN A 274 -21.36 12.06 -16.54
N VAL A 275 -21.28 12.12 -17.86
CA VAL A 275 -22.24 11.43 -18.77
C VAL A 275 -21.46 10.40 -19.59
N VAL A 276 -21.86 9.16 -19.47
CA VAL A 276 -21.32 8.04 -20.23
C VAL A 276 -22.27 7.69 -21.36
N GLU A 277 -21.80 7.76 -22.59
CA GLU A 277 -22.55 7.42 -23.79
C GLU A 277 -22.45 5.93 -24.10
N GLY A 278 -23.43 5.39 -24.82
CA GLY A 278 -23.37 4.02 -25.34
C GLY A 278 -23.96 2.95 -24.40
N ILE A 279 -24.43 3.29 -23.23
CA ILE A 279 -25.10 2.38 -22.31
C ILE A 279 -26.53 2.15 -22.80
N ARG A 280 -26.75 1.08 -23.57
CA ARG A 280 -27.99 0.85 -24.33
C ARG A 280 -29.18 0.40 -23.46
N ARG A 281 -28.95 -0.15 -22.29
CA ARG A 281 -29.94 -0.67 -21.35
C ARG A 281 -29.75 -0.09 -19.97
N LYS A 282 -30.82 0.04 -19.18
CA LYS A 282 -30.72 0.43 -17.77
C LYS A 282 -29.85 -0.59 -17.05
N PRO A 283 -28.74 -0.16 -16.39
CA PRO A 283 -27.86 -1.06 -15.66
C PRO A 283 -28.62 -1.81 -14.55
N LYS A 284 -28.24 -3.06 -14.35
CA LYS A 284 -28.69 -3.88 -13.23
C LYS A 284 -27.73 -3.79 -12.05
N ARG A 285 -26.44 -3.63 -12.35
CA ARG A 285 -25.35 -3.54 -11.37
C ARG A 285 -24.34 -2.49 -11.78
N ILE A 286 -23.91 -1.69 -10.81
CA ILE A 286 -22.74 -0.82 -10.95
C ILE A 286 -21.81 -1.13 -9.77
N GLU A 287 -20.58 -1.45 -10.08
CA GLU A 287 -19.54 -1.71 -9.10
C GLU A 287 -18.43 -0.66 -9.21
N VAL A 288 -18.01 -0.11 -8.08
CA VAL A 288 -16.98 0.93 -8.03
C VAL A 288 -15.62 0.26 -7.77
N ASP A 289 -14.63 0.64 -8.56
CA ASP A 289 -13.25 0.17 -8.43
C ASP A 289 -13.14 -1.37 -8.29
N PRO A 290 -13.63 -2.15 -9.25
CA PRO A 290 -13.72 -3.61 -9.15
C PRO A 290 -12.33 -4.27 -8.98
N ASN A 291 -11.28 -3.58 -9.39
CA ASN A 291 -9.90 -4.06 -9.28
C ASN A 291 -9.21 -3.66 -7.97
N GLY A 292 -9.84 -2.78 -7.17
CA GLY A 292 -9.30 -2.36 -5.87
C GLY A 292 -8.03 -1.52 -5.97
N TRP A 293 -7.98 -0.57 -6.91
CA TRP A 293 -6.83 0.34 -7.06
C TRP A 293 -6.83 1.50 -6.08
N TRP A 294 -7.97 1.81 -5.45
CA TRP A 294 -8.12 2.98 -4.60
C TRP A 294 -8.50 2.61 -3.16
N LEU A 295 -7.84 3.22 -2.21
CA LEU A 295 -8.26 3.20 -0.81
C LEU A 295 -9.46 4.14 -0.65
N LEU A 296 -10.67 3.62 -0.79
CA LEU A 296 -11.90 4.42 -0.74
C LEU A 296 -13.06 3.63 -0.12
N LYS A 297 -14.06 4.34 0.35
CA LYS A 297 -15.40 3.77 0.58
C LYS A 297 -16.38 4.35 -0.45
N ALA A 298 -17.25 3.52 -0.99
CA ALA A 298 -18.25 3.95 -1.96
C ALA A 298 -19.63 3.35 -1.67
N THR A 299 -20.65 4.18 -1.86
CA THR A 299 -22.06 3.75 -1.94
C THR A 299 -22.61 4.04 -3.32
N VAL A 300 -23.48 3.19 -3.82
CA VAL A 300 -24.11 3.35 -5.15
C VAL A 300 -25.61 3.27 -5.00
N GLY A 301 -26.27 4.38 -5.36
CA GLY A 301 -27.73 4.48 -5.41
C GLY A 301 -28.23 4.76 -6.83
N SER A 302 -29.39 4.24 -7.21
CA SER A 302 -30.09 4.67 -8.43
C SER A 302 -31.07 5.80 -8.11
N ASP A 303 -31.15 6.81 -8.98
CA ASP A 303 -32.34 7.67 -8.98
C ASP A 303 -33.56 6.79 -9.32
N ARG A 304 -34.57 6.86 -8.46
CA ARG A 304 -35.81 6.12 -8.62
C ARG A 304 -36.61 6.60 -9.82
#